data_c784a70772c84a0506100a5738cb77fb
#
_entry.id   c784a70772c84a0506100a5738cb77fb
#
_cell.length_a   1.000
_cell.length_b   1.000
_cell.length_c   1.000
_cell.angle_alpha   90.00
_cell.angle_beta   90.00
_cell.angle_gamma   90.00
#
_symmetry.space_group_name_H-M   'P 1'
#
loop_
_entity.id
_entity.type
_entity.pdbx_description
1 polymer ?
#
loop_
_entity_poly.entity_id
_entity_poly.type
_entity_poly.pdbx_seq_one_letter_code
_entity_poly.pdbx_strand_id
1 'polypeptide(L)'
;VAGGPGLAALRLKEIAKGRAEDPLQRIGELAPGERVLDATLGFAQDARVAARLVGPDGSVLGIESSMPLAVLADASLRREGSAVEVRHADSGEVLRGLPAASVDVVLFDPMFGRALASQPGFEMLRRLANPSPLRADVLAEAQRVARRVVLVKAARYTPMLRNLGLRHEHASRSAPVVWARVRAGSGRPIPP
;
A
#
# COMPACT_ATOMS: atom_id res chain seq x y z
N VAL A 1 -9.87 -5.10 -21.44
CA VAL A 1 -8.91 -6.06 -20.91
C VAL A 1 -9.48 -6.52 -19.59
N ALA A 2 -10.12 -7.71 -19.57
CA ALA A 2 -10.60 -8.33 -18.36
C ALA A 2 -9.38 -8.83 -17.58
N GLY A 3 -8.94 -8.08 -16.60
CA GLY A 3 -8.08 -8.62 -15.55
C GLY A 3 -8.86 -9.73 -14.85
N GLY A 4 -8.33 -10.96 -14.84
CA GLY A 4 -8.89 -12.04 -14.04
C GLY A 4 -9.10 -11.61 -12.58
N PRO A 5 -9.75 -12.40 -11.73
CA PRO A 5 -9.96 -12.05 -10.33
C PRO A 5 -8.60 -11.69 -9.73
N GLY A 6 -8.37 -10.39 -9.55
CA GLY A 6 -7.09 -9.88 -9.08
C GLY A 6 -6.75 -10.46 -7.70
N LEU A 7 -5.51 -10.32 -7.29
CA LEU A 7 -5.04 -10.78 -5.98
C LEU A 7 -5.95 -10.28 -4.84
N ALA A 8 -6.49 -9.06 -4.95
CA ALA A 8 -7.47 -8.52 -4.00
C ALA A 8 -8.74 -9.39 -3.90
N ALA A 9 -9.30 -9.83 -5.03
CA ALA A 9 -10.51 -10.65 -5.02
C ALA A 9 -10.31 -11.99 -4.27
N LEU A 10 -9.13 -12.60 -4.44
CA LEU A 10 -8.78 -13.82 -3.70
C LEU A 10 -8.66 -13.50 -2.19
N ARG A 11 -7.93 -12.45 -1.82
CA ARG A 11 -7.76 -12.02 -0.42
C ARG A 11 -9.10 -11.71 0.24
N LEU A 12 -9.98 -10.96 -0.44
CA LEU A 12 -11.33 -10.62 0.04
C LEU A 12 -12.19 -11.88 0.23
N LYS A 13 -12.08 -12.86 -0.66
CA LYS A 13 -12.78 -14.14 -0.53
C LYS A 13 -12.30 -14.94 0.69
N GLU A 14 -11.01 -14.95 0.97
CA GLU A 14 -10.47 -15.66 2.15
C GLU A 14 -10.83 -14.93 3.46
N ILE A 15 -10.80 -13.60 3.48
CA ILE A 15 -11.29 -12.78 4.60
C ILE A 15 -12.77 -13.10 4.88
N ALA A 16 -13.62 -13.09 3.84
CA ALA A 16 -15.05 -13.35 3.99
C ALA A 16 -15.36 -14.77 4.51
N LYS A 17 -14.47 -15.72 4.27
CA LYS A 17 -14.59 -17.10 4.77
C LYS A 17 -13.98 -17.32 6.16
N GLY A 18 -13.31 -16.31 6.72
CA GLY A 18 -12.58 -16.45 7.99
C GLY A 18 -11.42 -17.45 7.94
N ARG A 19 -10.89 -17.75 6.74
CA ARG A 19 -9.88 -18.81 6.58
C ARG A 19 -8.46 -18.36 6.82
N ALA A 20 -8.17 -17.07 6.62
CA ALA A 20 -6.87 -16.51 6.87
C ALA A 20 -7.01 -15.02 7.21
N GLU A 21 -6.20 -14.56 8.16
CA GLU A 21 -6.04 -13.13 8.39
C GLU A 21 -5.15 -12.53 7.30
N ASP A 22 -5.68 -11.49 6.66
CA ASP A 22 -4.92 -10.72 5.69
C ASP A 22 -3.74 -9.98 6.36
N PRO A 23 -2.60 -9.77 5.70
CA PRO A 23 -1.51 -8.98 6.25
C PRO A 23 -1.93 -7.59 6.76
N LEU A 24 -2.89 -6.93 6.10
CA LEU A 24 -3.41 -5.64 6.57
C LEU A 24 -4.19 -5.77 7.90
N GLN A 25 -4.85 -6.90 8.15
CA GLN A 25 -5.47 -7.20 9.44
C GLN A 25 -4.41 -7.54 10.48
N ARG A 26 -3.53 -8.49 10.18
CA ARG A 26 -2.59 -9.06 11.14
C ARG A 26 -1.45 -8.12 11.50
N ILE A 27 -0.86 -7.41 10.51
CA ILE A 27 0.32 -6.55 10.69
C ILE A 27 -0.11 -5.10 10.85
N GLY A 28 -1.08 -4.68 10.03
CA GLY A 28 -1.62 -3.32 10.02
C GLY A 28 -2.65 -3.10 11.11
N GLU A 29 -3.26 -4.16 11.62
CA GLU A 29 -4.35 -4.08 12.60
C GLU A 29 -5.45 -3.11 12.14
N LEU A 30 -5.75 -3.11 10.81
CA LEU A 30 -6.77 -2.22 10.26
C LEU A 30 -8.13 -2.51 10.91
N ALA A 31 -8.75 -1.46 11.39
CA ALA A 31 -10.02 -1.50 12.11
C ALA A 31 -11.12 -0.70 11.38
N PRO A 32 -12.40 -1.03 11.60
CA PRO A 32 -13.52 -0.25 11.09
C PRO A 32 -13.42 1.23 11.49
N GLY A 33 -13.78 2.13 10.58
CA GLY A 33 -13.75 3.57 10.79
C GLY A 33 -12.40 4.24 10.56
N GLU A 34 -11.32 3.48 10.31
CA GLU A 34 -10.00 4.06 10.09
C GLU A 34 -9.88 4.77 8.73
N ARG A 35 -9.00 5.76 8.69
CA ARG A 35 -8.61 6.52 7.51
C ARG A 35 -7.27 6.00 7.00
N VAL A 36 -7.26 5.48 5.78
CA VAL A 36 -6.08 4.86 5.17
C VAL A 36 -5.61 5.68 3.98
N LEU A 37 -4.32 5.95 3.90
CA LEU A 37 -3.65 6.49 2.72
C LEU A 37 -2.80 5.41 2.07
N ASP A 38 -3.16 4.95 0.87
CA ASP A 38 -2.30 4.12 0.03
C ASP A 38 -1.44 5.03 -0.85
N ALA A 39 -0.18 5.17 -0.50
CA ALA A 39 0.75 6.10 -1.14
C ALA A 39 1.37 5.57 -2.45
N THR A 40 1.02 4.34 -2.86
CA THR A 40 1.54 3.66 -4.07
C THR A 40 0.48 2.76 -4.68
N LEU A 41 -0.64 3.37 -5.08
CA LEU A 41 -1.89 2.68 -5.41
C LEU A 41 -1.77 1.56 -6.46
N GLY A 42 -1.03 1.78 -7.54
CA GLY A 42 -0.92 0.83 -8.65
C GLY A 42 -2.29 0.40 -9.17
N PHE A 43 -2.56 -0.91 -9.19
CA PHE A 43 -3.89 -1.45 -9.52
C PHE A 43 -4.85 -1.54 -8.31
N ALA A 44 -4.59 -0.81 -7.25
CA ALA A 44 -5.42 -0.70 -6.05
C ALA A 44 -5.70 -2.05 -5.35
N GLN A 45 -4.76 -2.99 -5.36
CA GLN A 45 -4.99 -4.31 -4.76
C GLN A 45 -5.07 -4.21 -3.22
N ASP A 46 -4.14 -3.51 -2.59
CA ASP A 46 -4.15 -3.30 -1.14
C ASP A 46 -5.24 -2.32 -0.71
N ALA A 47 -5.49 -1.25 -1.49
CA ALA A 47 -6.56 -0.28 -1.23
C ALA A 47 -7.96 -0.93 -1.20
N ARG A 48 -8.24 -1.91 -2.10
CA ARG A 48 -9.52 -2.66 -2.08
C ARG A 48 -9.69 -3.44 -0.79
N VAL A 49 -8.62 -4.10 -0.35
CA VAL A 49 -8.64 -4.85 0.91
C VAL A 49 -8.80 -3.90 2.10
N ALA A 50 -8.06 -2.80 2.10
CA ALA A 50 -8.18 -1.77 3.14
C ALA A 50 -9.61 -1.22 3.22
N ALA A 51 -10.23 -0.86 2.09
CA ALA A 51 -11.61 -0.37 2.05
C ALA A 51 -12.61 -1.38 2.63
N ARG A 52 -12.42 -2.67 2.36
CA ARG A 52 -13.27 -3.72 2.95
C ARG A 52 -13.09 -3.82 4.47
N LEU A 53 -11.87 -3.64 4.96
CA LEU A 53 -11.55 -3.77 6.39
C LEU A 53 -12.03 -2.55 7.21
N VAL A 54 -11.83 -1.34 6.67
CA VAL A 54 -12.25 -0.12 7.39
C VAL A 54 -13.75 0.12 7.31
N GLY A 55 -14.43 -0.51 6.36
CA GLY A 55 -15.90 -0.45 6.24
C GLY A 55 -16.43 0.93 5.82
N PRO A 56 -17.76 1.13 5.91
CA PRO A 56 -18.43 2.34 5.41
C PRO A 56 -18.12 3.60 6.23
N ASP A 57 -17.74 3.46 7.49
CA ASP A 57 -17.39 4.59 8.36
C ASP A 57 -15.92 5.00 8.24
N GLY A 58 -15.10 4.19 7.53
CA GLY A 58 -13.72 4.49 7.21
C GLY A 58 -13.55 5.13 5.83
N SER A 59 -12.32 5.47 5.49
CA SER A 59 -11.99 6.00 4.17
C SER A 59 -10.65 5.51 3.67
N VAL A 60 -10.52 5.38 2.35
CA VAL A 60 -9.26 5.04 1.70
C VAL A 60 -8.99 6.02 0.57
N LEU A 61 -7.85 6.72 0.66
CA LEU A 61 -7.30 7.56 -0.40
C LEU A 61 -6.10 6.86 -1.02
N GLY A 62 -6.14 6.60 -2.31
CA GLY A 62 -5.03 6.04 -3.08
C GLY A 62 -4.33 7.10 -3.92
N ILE A 63 -3.01 7.18 -3.80
CA ILE A 63 -2.16 8.07 -4.57
C ILE A 63 -1.40 7.26 -5.61
N GLU A 64 -1.44 7.71 -6.86
CA GLU A 64 -0.70 7.10 -7.97
C GLU A 64 -0.02 8.20 -8.80
N SER A 65 1.29 8.06 -8.97
CA SER A 65 2.12 9.03 -9.72
C SER A 65 2.04 8.84 -11.23
N SER A 66 1.67 7.64 -11.67
CA SER A 66 1.46 7.34 -13.10
C SER A 66 0.02 7.67 -13.51
N MET A 67 -0.17 8.67 -14.36
CA MET A 67 -1.49 9.03 -14.88
C MET A 67 -2.22 7.83 -15.51
N PRO A 68 -1.60 7.01 -16.40
CA PRO A 68 -2.30 5.86 -16.96
C PRO A 68 -2.77 4.86 -15.90
N LEU A 69 -1.96 4.61 -14.87
CA LEU A 69 -2.36 3.70 -13.78
C LEU A 69 -3.46 4.30 -12.92
N ALA A 70 -3.39 5.59 -12.60
CA ALA A 70 -4.43 6.28 -11.83
C ALA A 70 -5.79 6.19 -12.54
N VAL A 71 -5.83 6.46 -13.86
CA VAL A 71 -7.05 6.35 -14.66
C VAL A 71 -7.59 4.92 -14.70
N LEU A 72 -6.73 3.92 -14.88
CA LEU A 72 -7.13 2.51 -14.91
C LEU A 72 -7.64 2.04 -13.55
N ALA A 73 -6.99 2.44 -12.47
CA ALA A 73 -7.41 2.11 -11.11
C ALA A 73 -8.77 2.75 -10.78
N ASP A 74 -8.94 4.04 -11.05
CA ASP A 74 -10.19 4.77 -10.81
C ASP A 74 -11.36 4.14 -11.60
N ALA A 75 -11.17 3.89 -12.89
CA ALA A 75 -12.19 3.26 -13.73
C ALA A 75 -12.58 1.84 -13.24
N SER A 76 -11.60 1.07 -12.76
CA SER A 76 -11.88 -0.26 -12.20
C SER A 76 -12.64 -0.18 -10.88
N LEU A 77 -12.21 0.69 -9.99
CA LEU A 77 -12.83 0.90 -8.66
C LEU A 77 -14.28 1.39 -8.79
N ARG A 78 -14.54 2.38 -9.67
CA ARG A 78 -15.90 2.87 -9.95
C ARG A 78 -16.81 1.77 -10.48
N ARG A 79 -16.33 0.95 -11.41
CA ARG A 79 -17.10 -0.17 -11.96
C ARG A 79 -17.47 -1.22 -10.89
N GLU A 80 -16.62 -1.36 -9.87
CA GLU A 80 -16.85 -2.25 -8.74
C GLU A 80 -17.70 -1.63 -7.63
N GLY A 81 -18.05 -0.34 -7.73
CA GLY A 81 -18.74 0.39 -6.67
C GLY A 81 -17.88 0.59 -5.41
N SER A 82 -16.54 0.61 -5.57
CA SER A 82 -15.63 0.79 -4.44
C SER A 82 -15.60 2.23 -3.95
N ALA A 83 -15.52 2.43 -2.63
CA ALA A 83 -15.41 3.73 -1.99
C ALA A 83 -13.96 4.28 -1.93
N VAL A 84 -13.00 3.65 -2.60
CA VAL A 84 -11.62 4.14 -2.68
C VAL A 84 -11.56 5.39 -3.56
N GLU A 85 -11.09 6.50 -2.99
CA GLU A 85 -10.77 7.72 -3.75
C GLU A 85 -9.40 7.55 -4.42
N VAL A 86 -9.28 7.97 -5.69
CA VAL A 86 -8.03 7.93 -6.44
C VAL A 86 -7.56 9.35 -6.72
N ARG A 87 -6.28 9.62 -6.43
CA ARG A 87 -5.63 10.89 -6.76
C ARG A 87 -4.37 10.64 -7.57
N HIS A 88 -4.30 11.23 -8.76
CA HIS A 88 -3.05 11.29 -9.53
C HIS A 88 -2.16 12.38 -8.95
N ALA A 89 -1.07 12.00 -8.30
CA ALA A 89 -0.09 12.90 -7.69
C ALA A 89 1.19 12.16 -7.30
N ASP A 90 2.26 12.90 -6.99
CA ASP A 90 3.41 12.38 -6.27
C ASP A 90 3.07 12.19 -4.79
N SER A 91 3.33 11.02 -4.25
CA SER A 91 2.99 10.71 -2.86
C SER A 91 3.79 11.53 -1.84
N GLY A 92 5.03 11.85 -2.14
CA GLY A 92 5.84 12.72 -1.28
C GLY A 92 5.30 14.15 -1.21
N GLU A 93 4.78 14.69 -2.32
CA GLU A 93 4.14 16.00 -2.35
C GLU A 93 2.83 16.00 -1.55
N VAL A 94 2.00 14.98 -1.74
CA VAL A 94 0.75 14.84 -0.98
C VAL A 94 1.03 14.73 0.51
N LEU A 95 1.97 13.86 0.92
CA LEU A 95 2.32 13.67 2.33
C LEU A 95 2.82 14.98 2.96
N ARG A 96 3.69 15.75 2.30
CA ARG A 96 4.16 17.05 2.81
C ARG A 96 3.02 18.07 3.01
N GLY A 97 2.00 18.01 2.16
CA GLY A 97 0.82 18.89 2.25
C GLY A 97 -0.21 18.50 3.31
N LEU A 98 -0.16 17.27 3.83
CA LEU A 98 -1.13 16.80 4.82
C LEU A 98 -0.72 17.22 6.26
N PRO A 99 -1.70 17.51 7.13
CA PRO A 99 -1.43 17.75 8.55
C PRO A 99 -0.82 16.51 9.23
N ALA A 100 -0.05 16.72 10.29
CA ALA A 100 0.42 15.64 11.14
C ALA A 100 -0.78 14.87 11.73
N ALA A 101 -0.64 13.56 11.87
CA ALA A 101 -1.65 12.67 12.45
C ALA A 101 -3.04 12.83 11.78
N SER A 102 -3.09 13.02 10.45
CA SER A 102 -4.34 13.25 9.70
C SER A 102 -4.98 11.97 9.15
N VAL A 103 -4.24 10.87 9.06
CA VAL A 103 -4.75 9.53 8.71
C VAL A 103 -4.28 8.52 9.75
N ASP A 104 -4.96 7.39 9.86
CA ASP A 104 -4.61 6.37 10.85
C ASP A 104 -3.46 5.49 10.36
N VAL A 105 -3.50 5.13 9.09
CA VAL A 105 -2.55 4.21 8.45
C VAL A 105 -2.07 4.76 7.11
N VAL A 106 -0.76 4.66 6.85
CA VAL A 106 -0.18 4.90 5.51
C VAL A 106 0.39 3.57 4.99
N LEU A 107 0.07 3.24 3.73
CA LEU A 107 0.54 2.04 3.04
C LEU A 107 1.53 2.41 1.94
N PHE A 108 2.58 1.61 1.80
CA PHE A 108 3.50 1.63 0.66
C PHE A 108 3.66 0.20 0.10
N ASP A 109 3.42 0.03 -1.19
CA ASP A 109 3.81 -1.14 -2.00
C ASP A 109 4.57 -0.68 -3.25
N PRO A 110 5.74 -0.06 -3.07
CA PRO A 110 6.49 0.47 -4.21
C PRO A 110 6.96 -0.67 -5.11
N MET A 111 6.95 -0.45 -6.43
CA MET A 111 7.41 -1.43 -7.40
C MET A 111 8.92 -1.60 -7.34
N PHE A 112 9.38 -2.76 -6.91
CA PHE A 112 10.82 -3.05 -6.84
C PHE A 112 11.25 -4.12 -7.82
N GLY A 113 12.32 -3.84 -8.53
CA GLY A 113 13.17 -4.79 -9.21
C GLY A 113 12.44 -5.75 -10.15
N ARG A 114 13.04 -6.90 -10.39
CA ARG A 114 12.46 -7.98 -11.20
C ARG A 114 11.22 -8.51 -10.49
N ALA A 115 10.05 -8.22 -11.05
CA ALA A 115 8.81 -8.77 -10.57
C ALA A 115 8.87 -10.30 -10.52
N LEU A 116 8.47 -10.85 -9.39
CA LEU A 116 8.21 -12.26 -9.28
C LEU A 116 7.08 -12.62 -10.26
N ALA A 117 7.40 -13.45 -11.22
CA ALA A 117 6.53 -14.12 -12.17
C ALA A 117 5.86 -13.30 -13.28
N SER A 118 5.79 -13.95 -14.41
CA SER A 118 5.24 -13.62 -15.70
C SER A 118 3.69 -13.64 -15.76
N GLN A 119 3.02 -12.86 -14.92
CA GLN A 119 1.59 -12.68 -15.09
C GLN A 119 1.33 -11.49 -16.05
N PRO A 120 0.46 -11.63 -17.07
CA PRO A 120 0.26 -10.60 -18.10
C PRO A 120 -0.05 -9.19 -17.59
N GLY A 121 -0.75 -9.06 -16.46
CA GLY A 121 -1.04 -7.77 -15.85
C GLY A 121 0.17 -7.08 -15.20
N PHE A 122 1.15 -7.84 -14.74
CA PHE A 122 2.34 -7.29 -14.08
C PHE A 122 3.32 -6.63 -15.06
N GLU A 123 3.39 -7.07 -16.29
CA GLU A 123 4.27 -6.44 -17.28
C GLU A 123 3.81 -5.02 -17.62
N MET A 124 2.51 -4.82 -17.79
CA MET A 124 1.94 -3.49 -18.01
C MET A 124 2.19 -2.58 -16.80
N LEU A 125 1.96 -3.07 -15.59
CA LEU A 125 2.24 -2.33 -14.35
C LEU A 125 3.71 -1.90 -14.29
N ARG A 126 4.66 -2.79 -14.57
CA ARG A 126 6.10 -2.46 -14.58
C ARG A 126 6.49 -1.39 -15.61
N ARG A 127 5.82 -1.36 -16.76
CA ARG A 127 6.09 -0.35 -17.80
C ARG A 127 5.52 1.02 -17.46
N LEU A 128 4.44 1.06 -16.70
CA LEU A 128 3.71 2.28 -16.40
C LEU A 128 4.01 2.84 -15.02
N ALA A 129 4.39 1.99 -14.05
CA ALA A 129 4.65 2.40 -12.68
C ALA A 129 5.94 3.23 -12.55
N ASN A 130 5.97 4.09 -11.56
CA ASN A 130 7.18 4.80 -11.17
C ASN A 130 8.18 3.81 -10.56
N PRO A 131 9.39 3.65 -11.15
CA PRO A 131 10.39 2.70 -10.66
C PRO A 131 11.18 3.22 -9.45
N SER A 132 10.95 4.44 -9.00
CA SER A 132 11.72 5.07 -7.93
C SER A 132 11.52 4.32 -6.60
N PRO A 133 12.59 4.03 -5.86
CA PRO A 133 12.48 3.42 -4.55
C PRO A 133 11.85 4.40 -3.54
N LEU A 134 11.24 3.85 -2.50
CA LEU A 134 10.78 4.65 -1.36
C LEU A 134 11.99 5.32 -0.69
N ARG A 135 11.92 6.63 -0.55
CA ARG A 135 12.98 7.45 0.04
C ARG A 135 12.73 7.68 1.53
N ALA A 136 13.81 7.90 2.27
CA ALA A 136 13.74 8.12 3.71
C ALA A 136 12.95 9.37 4.10
N ASP A 137 13.05 10.46 3.31
CA ASP A 137 12.28 11.69 3.54
C ASP A 137 10.78 11.46 3.35
N VAL A 138 10.38 10.69 2.34
CA VAL A 138 8.97 10.34 2.11
C VAL A 138 8.43 9.45 3.22
N LEU A 139 9.24 8.49 3.70
CA LEU A 139 8.88 7.65 4.84
C LEU A 139 8.72 8.48 6.12
N ALA A 140 9.60 9.45 6.37
CA ALA A 140 9.49 10.36 7.52
C ALA A 140 8.20 11.19 7.47
N GLU A 141 7.82 11.71 6.30
CA GLU A 141 6.56 12.41 6.13
C GLU A 141 5.35 11.48 6.36
N ALA A 142 5.42 10.24 5.90
CA ALA A 142 4.38 9.26 6.18
C ALA A 142 4.22 8.98 7.68
N GLN A 143 5.33 8.88 8.43
CA GLN A 143 5.30 8.73 9.88
C GLN A 143 4.70 9.94 10.60
N ARG A 144 4.94 11.15 10.09
CA ARG A 144 4.34 12.39 10.60
C ARG A 144 2.84 12.44 10.36
N VAL A 145 2.40 12.03 9.20
CA VAL A 145 0.99 12.07 8.75
C VAL A 145 0.15 10.96 9.37
N ALA A 146 0.75 9.79 9.60
CA ALA A 146 0.07 8.67 10.25
C ALA A 146 -0.16 8.95 11.75
N ARG A 147 -1.31 8.54 12.27
CA ARG A 147 -1.60 8.49 13.71
C ARG A 147 -1.03 7.24 14.37
N ARG A 148 -1.03 6.13 13.65
CA ARG A 148 -0.79 4.83 14.25
C ARG A 148 0.38 4.10 13.61
N VAL A 149 0.35 3.89 12.31
CA VAL A 149 1.32 3.01 11.65
C VAL A 149 1.53 3.36 10.18
N VAL A 150 2.76 3.16 9.73
CA VAL A 150 3.11 3.09 8.31
C VAL A 150 3.49 1.65 8.01
N LEU A 151 2.90 1.07 6.96
CA LEU A 151 3.20 -0.27 6.47
C LEU A 151 3.96 -0.17 5.14
N VAL A 152 5.08 -0.86 5.07
CA VAL A 152 5.90 -0.91 3.85
C VAL A 152 6.00 -2.36 3.39
N LYS A 153 5.43 -2.63 2.22
CA LYS A 153 5.50 -3.91 1.56
C LYS A 153 6.75 -3.98 0.67
N ALA A 154 7.41 -5.11 0.63
CA ALA A 154 8.66 -5.24 -0.12
C ALA A 154 8.90 -6.68 -0.57
N ALA A 155 9.70 -6.86 -1.62
CA ALA A 155 10.26 -8.17 -1.92
C ALA A 155 11.26 -8.57 -0.83
N ARG A 156 11.24 -9.83 -0.40
CA ARG A 156 12.04 -10.35 0.74
C ARG A 156 13.52 -9.98 0.70
N TYR A 157 14.13 -10.00 -0.49
CA TYR A 157 15.57 -9.80 -0.67
C TYR A 157 15.91 -8.41 -1.22
N THR A 158 14.96 -7.46 -1.19
CA THR A 158 15.26 -6.10 -1.62
C THR A 158 16.17 -5.40 -0.61
N PRO A 159 17.15 -4.63 -1.07
CA PRO A 159 17.97 -3.81 -0.17
C PRO A 159 17.20 -2.62 0.44
N MET A 160 16.01 -2.30 -0.09
CA MET A 160 15.26 -1.11 0.30
C MET A 160 14.96 -1.04 1.80
N LEU A 161 14.41 -2.11 2.39
CA LEU A 161 14.10 -2.09 3.83
C LEU A 161 15.36 -1.84 4.66
N ARG A 162 16.47 -2.48 4.30
CA ARG A 162 17.76 -2.27 4.97
C ARG A 162 18.25 -0.83 4.80
N ASN A 163 18.15 -0.26 3.60
CA ASN A 163 18.55 1.11 3.31
C ASN A 163 17.70 2.15 4.06
N LEU A 164 16.46 1.79 4.38
CA LEU A 164 15.54 2.59 5.21
C LEU A 164 15.66 2.28 6.71
N GLY A 165 16.61 1.44 7.13
CA GLY A 165 16.74 1.02 8.52
C GLY A 165 15.57 0.18 9.04
N LEU A 166 14.77 -0.39 8.14
CA LEU A 166 13.57 -1.14 8.49
C LEU A 166 13.84 -2.64 8.60
N ARG A 167 13.24 -3.26 9.58
CA ARG A 167 13.16 -4.72 9.71
C ARG A 167 11.79 -5.19 9.26
N HIS A 168 11.75 -6.30 8.53
CA HIS A 168 10.47 -6.90 8.18
C HIS A 168 9.88 -7.65 9.38
N GLU A 169 8.60 -7.47 9.58
CA GLU A 169 7.78 -8.24 10.51
C GLU A 169 6.96 -9.23 9.68
N HIS A 170 6.88 -10.47 10.14
CA HIS A 170 5.98 -11.49 9.64
C HIS A 170 6.04 -11.79 8.13
N ALA A 171 6.94 -12.68 7.80
CA ALA A 171 6.81 -13.45 6.58
C ALA A 171 6.96 -14.93 6.93
N SER A 172 6.13 -15.80 6.35
CA SER A 172 6.46 -17.22 6.37
C SER A 172 7.86 -17.40 5.77
N ARG A 173 8.59 -18.43 6.15
CA ARG A 173 9.96 -18.65 5.66
C ARG A 173 10.07 -18.66 4.13
N SER A 174 8.99 -18.98 3.43
CA SER A 174 8.91 -19.08 1.96
C SER A 174 8.20 -17.89 1.30
N ALA A 175 7.65 -16.91 2.04
CA ALA A 175 6.93 -15.80 1.43
C ALA A 175 7.87 -14.91 0.61
N PRO A 176 7.60 -14.68 -0.69
CA PRO A 176 8.41 -13.83 -1.53
C PRO A 176 8.26 -12.34 -1.19
N VAL A 177 7.18 -12.00 -0.51
CA VAL A 177 6.83 -10.64 -0.08
C VAL A 177 6.86 -10.56 1.44
N VAL A 178 7.40 -9.47 1.95
CA VAL A 178 7.50 -9.15 3.38
C VAL A 178 6.89 -7.79 3.66
N TRP A 179 6.54 -7.55 4.92
CA TRP A 179 6.00 -6.29 5.39
C TRP A 179 6.87 -5.75 6.52
N ALA A 180 7.17 -4.45 6.48
CA ALA A 180 7.74 -3.72 7.59
C ALA A 180 6.66 -2.83 8.21
N ARG A 181 6.63 -2.77 9.54
CA ARG A 181 5.74 -1.93 10.33
C ARG A 181 6.56 -0.82 10.99
N VAL A 182 6.16 0.42 10.78
CA VAL A 182 6.83 1.61 11.33
C VAL A 182 5.82 2.37 12.15
N ARG A 183 6.11 2.60 13.43
CA ARG A 183 5.20 3.37 14.30
C ARG A 183 5.15 4.83 13.87
N ALA A 184 3.95 5.40 13.92
CA ALA A 184 3.72 6.83 13.74
C ALA A 184 4.42 7.65 14.85
N GLY A 185 4.75 8.89 14.53
CA GLY A 185 5.24 9.85 15.55
C GLY A 185 6.59 9.52 16.18
N SER A 186 7.22 8.41 15.80
CA SER A 186 8.51 8.02 16.37
C SER A 186 9.67 8.87 15.84
N GLY A 187 9.54 10.14 15.62
CA GLY A 187 10.53 11.11 15.10
C GLY A 187 12.03 10.78 15.30
N ARG A 188 12.38 9.51 15.41
CA ARG A 188 13.75 9.04 15.32
C ARG A 188 14.19 9.18 13.88
N PRO A 189 15.21 9.98 13.62
CA PRO A 189 15.87 9.97 12.32
C PRO A 189 16.25 8.53 12.03
N ILE A 190 15.90 8.07 10.82
CA ILE A 190 16.43 6.83 10.28
C ILE A 190 17.94 7.03 10.22
N PRO A 191 18.75 6.23 10.94
CA PRO A 191 20.20 6.41 10.92
C PRO A 191 20.70 6.30 9.50
N PRO A 192 21.77 7.06 9.14
CA PRO A 192 22.33 7.06 7.80
C PRO A 192 22.83 5.69 7.35
#